data_94164997165b43da6c84dd960713e9f3
#
_entry.id   94164997165b43da6c84dd960713e9f3
#
_cell.length_a   1.000
_cell.length_b   1.000
_cell.length_c   1.000
_cell.angle_alpha   90.00
_cell.angle_beta   90.00
_cell.angle_gamma   90.00
#
_symmetry.space_group_name_H-M   'P 1'
#
loop_
_entity.id
_entity.type
_entity.pdbx_description
1 polymer ?
#
loop_
_entity_poly.entity_id
_entity_poly.type
_entity_poly.pdbx_seq_one_letter_code
_entity_poly.pdbx_strand_id
1 'polypeptide(L)'
;MVDRPIEEIVCCMGQPVAGNPTQFIMERAFNAAGLDWRYLTLEVPPENLSGALAGMRAMGFRGGNFTIPHKVAVIEHLDDLSEAARLMGAVNCVNQKDGQLIGENTDGKGFVQSLKKIVDPSGLKVAMFGAGGAARAVSVELGLSGVSEIIVINRTESRGQDLVDLLNNCLLYTSPSPRDS
;
A
#
# COMPACT_ATOMS: atom_id res chain seq x y z
N MET A 1 -39.00 4.71 -1.69
CA MET A 1 -38.33 3.40 -1.94
C MET A 1 -36.86 3.69 -1.88
N VAL A 2 -36.10 3.00 -1.04
CA VAL A 2 -34.64 3.17 -0.99
C VAL A 2 -34.10 2.45 -2.22
N ASP A 3 -33.53 3.20 -3.17
CA ASP A 3 -33.07 2.67 -4.46
C ASP A 3 -31.85 1.73 -4.38
N ARG A 4 -31.24 1.57 -3.20
CA ARG A 4 -30.08 0.71 -2.98
C ARG A 4 -30.27 -0.13 -1.73
N PRO A 5 -30.64 -1.40 -1.87
CA PRO A 5 -30.85 -2.29 -0.72
C PRO A 5 -29.54 -2.75 -0.06
N ILE A 6 -28.37 -2.52 -0.68
CA ILE A 6 -27.05 -2.95 -0.17
C ILE A 6 -26.09 -1.77 -0.24
N GLU A 7 -25.49 -1.41 0.90
CA GLU A 7 -24.46 -0.38 0.98
C GLU A 7 -23.10 -0.97 0.57
N GLU A 8 -22.28 -0.17 -0.07
CA GLU A 8 -20.89 -0.53 -0.37
C GLU A 8 -20.03 -0.35 0.86
N ILE A 9 -19.27 -1.37 1.22
CA ILE A 9 -18.49 -1.39 2.46
C ILE A 9 -17.01 -1.55 2.15
N VAL A 10 -16.21 -0.74 2.81
CA VAL A 10 -14.74 -0.86 2.92
C VAL A 10 -14.32 -0.79 4.38
N CYS A 11 -13.11 -1.22 4.71
CA CYS A 11 -12.67 -1.26 6.09
C CYS A 11 -11.18 -0.94 6.28
N CYS A 12 -10.78 -0.80 7.55
CA CYS A 12 -9.40 -0.89 7.99
C CYS A 12 -9.28 -2.04 8.98
N MET A 13 -8.31 -2.92 8.76
CA MET A 13 -7.98 -4.03 9.66
C MET A 13 -6.59 -3.86 10.26
N GLY A 14 -6.46 -4.06 11.56
CA GLY A 14 -5.20 -3.96 12.31
C GLY A 14 -5.38 -4.32 13.77
N GLN A 15 -4.26 -4.30 14.54
CA GLN A 15 -4.30 -4.47 15.98
C GLN A 15 -3.01 -3.91 16.63
N PRO A 16 -3.09 -2.88 17.51
CA PRO A 16 -4.31 -2.11 17.77
C PRO A 16 -4.66 -1.19 16.60
N VAL A 17 -5.95 -0.97 16.36
CA VAL A 17 -6.43 -0.07 15.30
C VAL A 17 -7.35 1.03 15.84
N ALA A 18 -7.72 0.95 17.10
CA ALA A 18 -8.52 1.97 17.78
C ALA A 18 -7.89 3.36 17.66
N GLY A 19 -8.70 4.36 17.34
CA GLY A 19 -8.24 5.74 17.14
C GLY A 19 -7.60 6.04 15.78
N ASN A 20 -7.59 5.08 14.87
CA ASN A 20 -7.13 5.32 13.50
C ASN A 20 -8.05 6.34 12.79
N PRO A 21 -7.50 7.46 12.27
CA PRO A 21 -8.30 8.53 11.68
C PRO A 21 -8.87 8.20 10.30
N THR A 22 -8.50 7.07 9.70
CA THR A 22 -8.82 6.75 8.31
C THR A 22 -10.32 6.70 8.07
N GLN A 23 -11.10 6.10 8.97
CA GLN A 23 -12.56 6.08 8.86
C GLN A 23 -13.15 7.48 8.74
N PHE A 24 -12.75 8.38 9.64
CA PHE A 24 -13.22 9.76 9.63
C PHE A 24 -12.89 10.50 8.33
N ILE A 25 -11.70 10.27 7.78
CA ILE A 25 -11.24 10.90 6.54
C ILE A 25 -12.00 10.31 5.34
N MET A 26 -12.11 8.98 5.28
CA MET A 26 -12.72 8.29 4.15
C MET A 26 -14.21 8.55 4.04
N GLU A 27 -14.96 8.56 5.15
CA GLU A 27 -16.40 8.87 5.12
C GLU A 27 -16.66 10.31 4.64
N ARG A 28 -15.80 11.26 4.97
CA ARG A 28 -15.88 12.62 4.42
C ARG A 28 -15.54 12.66 2.93
N ALA A 29 -14.58 11.90 2.50
CA ALA A 29 -14.24 11.80 1.08
C ALA A 29 -15.38 11.15 0.29
N PHE A 30 -16.02 10.11 0.82
CA PHE A 30 -17.19 9.50 0.20
C PHE A 30 -18.34 10.48 0.05
N ASN A 31 -18.64 11.20 1.11
CA ASN A 31 -19.67 12.25 1.07
C ASN A 31 -19.35 13.33 0.03
N ALA A 32 -18.11 13.80 -0.03
CA ALA A 32 -17.66 14.81 -0.99
C ALA A 32 -17.72 14.29 -2.44
N ALA A 33 -17.53 12.98 -2.65
CA ALA A 33 -17.61 12.32 -3.94
C ALA A 33 -19.05 11.87 -4.31
N GLY A 34 -20.04 12.07 -3.45
CA GLY A 34 -21.41 11.61 -3.64
C GLY A 34 -21.55 10.08 -3.60
N LEU A 35 -20.65 9.39 -2.90
CA LEU A 35 -20.66 7.93 -2.73
C LEU A 35 -21.41 7.56 -1.44
N ASP A 36 -22.39 6.67 -1.55
CA ASP A 36 -23.10 6.09 -0.40
C ASP A 36 -22.35 4.81 0.07
N TRP A 37 -21.15 5.02 0.58
CA TRP A 37 -20.25 3.98 1.06
C TRP A 37 -20.08 4.09 2.57
N ARG A 38 -19.75 2.97 3.21
CA ARG A 38 -19.41 2.91 4.63
C ARG A 38 -17.98 2.45 4.81
N TYR A 39 -17.31 3.06 5.78
CA TYR A 39 -15.97 2.66 6.19
C TYR A 39 -15.98 2.14 7.62
N LEU A 40 -15.47 0.94 7.84
CA LEU A 40 -15.43 0.31 9.16
C LEU A 40 -13.99 0.19 9.66
N THR A 41 -13.77 0.52 10.92
CA THR A 41 -12.50 0.25 11.61
C THR A 41 -12.66 -1.04 12.41
N LEU A 42 -11.92 -2.09 12.04
CA LEU A 42 -12.07 -3.43 12.56
C LEU A 42 -10.78 -3.88 13.24
N GLU A 43 -10.86 -4.17 14.54
CA GLU A 43 -9.75 -4.77 15.26
C GLU A 43 -9.72 -6.27 14.99
N VAL A 44 -8.65 -6.73 14.34
CA VAL A 44 -8.47 -8.11 13.92
C VAL A 44 -7.14 -8.63 14.47
N PRO A 45 -7.15 -9.59 15.40
CA PRO A 45 -5.93 -10.26 15.86
C PRO A 45 -5.25 -11.03 14.73
N PRO A 46 -3.92 -11.22 14.76
CA PRO A 46 -3.18 -11.94 13.71
C PRO A 46 -3.73 -13.32 13.39
N GLU A 47 -4.12 -14.07 14.40
CA GLU A 47 -4.69 -15.43 14.27
C GLU A 47 -6.05 -15.46 13.54
N ASN A 48 -6.75 -14.33 13.49
CA ASN A 48 -8.06 -14.22 12.84
C ASN A 48 -7.98 -13.59 11.43
N LEU A 49 -6.80 -13.21 10.94
CA LEU A 49 -6.64 -12.50 9.68
C LEU A 49 -7.23 -13.29 8.49
N SER A 50 -6.93 -14.59 8.41
CA SER A 50 -7.45 -15.48 7.35
C SER A 50 -8.97 -15.50 7.32
N GLY A 51 -9.59 -15.69 8.50
CA GLY A 51 -11.04 -15.69 8.66
C GLY A 51 -11.68 -14.34 8.31
N ALA A 52 -11.04 -13.25 8.70
CA ALA A 52 -11.50 -11.90 8.38
C ALA A 52 -11.49 -11.62 6.87
N LEU A 53 -10.44 -12.04 6.15
CA LEU A 53 -10.35 -11.91 4.69
C LEU A 53 -11.36 -12.80 3.96
N ALA A 54 -11.57 -14.03 4.43
CA ALA A 54 -12.62 -14.91 3.91
C ALA A 54 -14.01 -14.28 4.10
N GLY A 55 -14.26 -13.69 5.28
CA GLY A 55 -15.48 -12.95 5.58
C GLY A 55 -15.65 -11.70 4.70
N MET A 56 -14.59 -10.90 4.54
CA MET A 56 -14.60 -9.73 3.67
C MET A 56 -14.99 -10.09 2.23
N ARG A 57 -14.41 -11.17 1.70
CA ARG A 57 -14.74 -11.71 0.37
C ARG A 57 -16.20 -12.18 0.30
N ALA A 58 -16.63 -12.99 1.25
CA ALA A 58 -17.97 -13.57 1.27
C ALA A 58 -19.09 -12.54 1.44
N MET A 59 -18.83 -11.47 2.21
CA MET A 59 -19.77 -10.37 2.43
C MET A 59 -19.74 -9.31 1.32
N GLY A 60 -18.86 -9.43 0.32
CA GLY A 60 -18.80 -8.54 -0.82
C GLY A 60 -18.24 -7.15 -0.49
N PHE A 61 -17.33 -7.02 0.47
CA PHE A 61 -16.64 -5.75 0.71
C PHE A 61 -15.91 -5.32 -0.57
N ARG A 62 -15.88 -4.04 -0.86
CA ARG A 62 -15.11 -3.49 -1.99
C ARG A 62 -13.62 -3.59 -1.80
N GLY A 63 -13.18 -3.74 -0.58
CA GLY A 63 -11.79 -3.85 -0.19
C GLY A 63 -11.55 -3.31 1.20
N GLY A 64 -10.27 -3.04 1.50
CA GLY A 64 -9.90 -2.51 2.81
C GLY A 64 -8.47 -2.06 2.90
N ASN A 65 -8.18 -1.29 3.94
CA ASN A 65 -6.82 -0.95 4.33
C ASN A 65 -6.32 -1.93 5.38
N PHE A 66 -5.04 -2.22 5.32
CA PHE A 66 -4.35 -3.08 6.27
C PHE A 66 -3.23 -2.30 6.94
N THR A 67 -3.23 -2.29 8.26
CA THR A 67 -2.19 -1.63 9.07
C THR A 67 -1.46 -2.67 9.92
N ILE A 68 -0.63 -2.22 10.85
CA ILE A 68 0.12 -3.10 11.77
C ILE A 68 -0.86 -4.03 12.50
N PRO A 69 -0.55 -5.35 12.58
CA PRO A 69 0.65 -6.05 12.10
C PRO A 69 0.49 -6.71 10.72
N HIS A 70 -0.59 -6.44 9.98
CA HIS A 70 -1.08 -7.25 8.87
C HIS A 70 -0.43 -6.97 7.50
N LYS A 71 0.29 -5.86 7.31
CA LYS A 71 0.78 -5.42 5.99
C LYS A 71 1.60 -6.48 5.21
N VAL A 72 2.28 -7.37 5.92
CA VAL A 72 3.03 -8.47 5.30
C VAL A 72 2.20 -9.75 5.27
N ALA A 73 1.59 -10.11 6.39
CA ALA A 73 0.83 -11.35 6.53
C ALA A 73 -0.39 -11.44 5.58
N VAL A 74 -0.98 -10.30 5.21
CA VAL A 74 -2.14 -10.29 4.31
C VAL A 74 -1.81 -10.85 2.91
N ILE A 75 -0.56 -10.76 2.49
CA ILE A 75 -0.11 -11.13 1.12
C ILE A 75 -0.46 -12.58 0.78
N GLU A 76 -0.29 -13.51 1.72
CA GLU A 76 -0.56 -14.94 1.49
C GLU A 76 -2.05 -15.28 1.26
N HIS A 77 -2.93 -14.32 1.52
CA HIS A 77 -4.38 -14.47 1.36
C HIS A 77 -4.94 -13.73 0.13
N LEU A 78 -4.08 -13.14 -0.68
CA LEU A 78 -4.44 -12.35 -1.85
C LEU A 78 -4.27 -13.14 -3.14
N ASP A 79 -5.07 -12.81 -4.14
CA ASP A 79 -5.03 -13.46 -5.45
C ASP A 79 -3.95 -12.87 -6.35
N ASP A 80 -3.67 -11.56 -6.21
CA ASP A 80 -2.61 -10.87 -6.95
C ASP A 80 -2.11 -9.63 -6.21
N LEU A 81 -0.98 -9.11 -6.67
CA LEU A 81 -0.31 -7.92 -6.13
C LEU A 81 0.04 -6.95 -7.27
N SER A 82 -0.11 -5.66 -6.99
CA SER A 82 0.52 -4.64 -7.85
C SER A 82 2.04 -4.80 -7.85
N GLU A 83 2.70 -4.32 -8.90
CA GLU A 83 4.16 -4.35 -9.01
C GLU A 83 4.83 -3.73 -7.78
N ALA A 84 4.41 -2.56 -7.38
CA ALA A 84 4.93 -1.88 -6.20
C ALA A 84 4.76 -2.71 -4.92
N ALA A 85 3.57 -3.29 -4.68
CA ALA A 85 3.33 -4.14 -3.51
C ALA A 85 4.20 -5.40 -3.52
N ARG A 86 4.41 -6.00 -4.69
CA ARG A 86 5.28 -7.16 -4.88
C ARG A 86 6.73 -6.83 -4.56
N LEU A 87 7.25 -5.72 -5.08
CA LEU A 87 8.58 -5.23 -4.82
C LEU A 87 8.79 -4.84 -3.34
N MET A 88 7.80 -4.20 -2.73
CA MET A 88 7.85 -3.82 -1.32
C MET A 88 7.73 -5.01 -0.37
N GLY A 89 7.10 -6.10 -0.79
CA GLY A 89 6.73 -7.21 0.10
C GLY A 89 5.78 -6.76 1.22
N ALA A 90 4.92 -5.76 0.94
CA ALA A 90 3.96 -5.23 1.91
C ALA A 90 2.74 -4.63 1.20
N VAL A 91 1.57 -4.88 1.75
CA VAL A 91 0.27 -4.38 1.28
C VAL A 91 -0.37 -3.54 2.36
N ASN A 92 -0.83 -2.35 2.02
CA ASN A 92 -1.64 -1.51 2.91
C ASN A 92 -3.06 -1.28 2.39
N CYS A 93 -3.34 -1.69 1.16
CA CYS A 93 -4.65 -1.54 0.54
C CYS A 93 -4.98 -2.79 -0.28
N VAL A 94 -6.17 -3.32 -0.12
CA VAL A 94 -6.70 -4.44 -0.89
C VAL A 94 -7.95 -3.98 -1.61
N ASN A 95 -8.03 -4.25 -2.89
CA ASN A 95 -9.20 -4.02 -3.72
C ASN A 95 -9.85 -5.36 -4.06
N GLN A 96 -11.16 -5.48 -3.84
CA GLN A 96 -11.93 -6.63 -4.29
C GLN A 96 -12.61 -6.31 -5.62
N LYS A 97 -12.18 -7.00 -6.66
CA LYS A 97 -12.73 -6.84 -8.00
C LYS A 97 -12.97 -8.21 -8.63
N ASP A 98 -14.18 -8.43 -9.14
CA ASP A 98 -14.56 -9.67 -9.82
C ASP A 98 -14.27 -10.94 -8.98
N GLY A 99 -14.47 -10.83 -7.65
CA GLY A 99 -14.21 -11.90 -6.69
C GLY A 99 -12.74 -12.09 -6.30
N GLN A 100 -11.81 -11.35 -6.91
CA GLN A 100 -10.38 -11.39 -6.60
C GLN A 100 -10.00 -10.29 -5.61
N LEU A 101 -9.07 -10.60 -4.71
CA LEU A 101 -8.44 -9.67 -3.78
C LEU A 101 -7.07 -9.29 -4.34
N ILE A 102 -6.94 -8.05 -4.74
CA ILE A 102 -5.70 -7.51 -5.32
C ILE A 102 -5.05 -6.56 -4.32
N GLY A 103 -3.81 -6.87 -3.94
CA GLY A 103 -3.05 -6.09 -2.97
C GLY A 103 -2.27 -4.96 -3.63
N GLU A 104 -2.32 -3.79 -3.00
CA GLU A 104 -1.55 -2.61 -3.38
C GLU A 104 -0.81 -2.02 -2.19
N ASN A 105 0.22 -1.22 -2.48
CA ASN A 105 0.81 -0.33 -1.50
C ASN A 105 0.69 1.12 -1.97
N THR A 106 -0.13 1.88 -1.25
CA THR A 106 -0.42 3.27 -1.57
C THR A 106 0.39 4.27 -0.75
N ASP A 107 1.19 3.83 0.23
CA ASP A 107 1.98 4.70 1.10
C ASP A 107 3.05 5.44 0.27
N GLY A 108 3.81 4.71 -0.53
CA GLY A 108 4.83 5.27 -1.42
C GLY A 108 4.23 6.14 -2.52
N LYS A 109 3.16 5.66 -3.18
CA LYS A 109 2.44 6.43 -4.21
C LYS A 109 1.93 7.77 -3.68
N GLY A 110 1.31 7.77 -2.49
CA GLY A 110 0.82 8.99 -1.85
C GLY A 110 1.92 9.99 -1.56
N PHE A 111 3.08 9.52 -1.07
CA PHE A 111 4.25 10.36 -0.85
C PHE A 111 4.75 10.98 -2.16
N VAL A 112 4.98 10.17 -3.20
CA VAL A 112 5.50 10.65 -4.48
C VAL A 112 4.52 11.61 -5.16
N GLN A 113 3.22 11.36 -5.11
CA GLN A 113 2.22 12.29 -5.62
C GLN A 113 2.25 13.63 -4.88
N SER A 114 2.46 13.61 -3.57
CA SER A 114 2.61 14.82 -2.78
C SER A 114 3.90 15.58 -3.13
N LEU A 115 5.01 14.85 -3.29
CA LEU A 115 6.31 15.40 -3.67
C LEU A 115 6.26 16.07 -5.06
N LYS A 116 5.59 15.44 -6.04
CA LYS A 116 5.44 15.98 -7.40
C LYS A 116 4.72 17.33 -7.48
N LYS A 117 4.01 17.74 -6.44
CA LYS A 117 3.45 19.10 -6.35
C LYS A 117 4.50 20.16 -6.06
N ILE A 118 5.68 19.76 -5.60
CA ILE A 118 6.79 20.63 -5.20
C ILE A 118 7.96 20.50 -6.17
N VAL A 119 8.31 19.26 -6.52
CA VAL A 119 9.45 18.95 -7.40
C VAL A 119 9.20 17.62 -8.12
N ASP A 120 9.62 17.54 -9.40
CA ASP A 120 9.67 16.25 -10.11
C ASP A 120 10.87 15.45 -9.57
N PRO A 121 10.67 14.24 -9.02
CA PRO A 121 11.76 13.42 -8.49
C PRO A 121 12.64 12.79 -9.57
N SER A 122 12.22 12.78 -10.83
CA SER A 122 12.96 12.16 -11.94
C SER A 122 14.36 12.76 -12.07
N GLY A 123 15.38 11.90 -12.15
CA GLY A 123 16.79 12.28 -12.27
C GLY A 123 17.44 12.84 -10.99
N LEU A 124 16.68 13.03 -9.91
CA LEU A 124 17.23 13.54 -8.66
C LEU A 124 18.03 12.48 -7.89
N LYS A 125 18.94 12.94 -7.04
CA LYS A 125 19.59 12.16 -5.99
C LYS A 125 18.85 12.39 -4.67
N VAL A 126 18.52 11.32 -3.97
CA VAL A 126 17.71 11.36 -2.74
C VAL A 126 18.48 10.76 -1.57
N ALA A 127 18.51 11.46 -0.43
CA ALA A 127 18.96 10.90 0.84
C ALA A 127 17.76 10.40 1.64
N MET A 128 17.70 9.09 1.90
CA MET A 128 16.64 8.42 2.66
C MET A 128 17.11 8.15 4.09
N PHE A 129 16.51 8.80 5.07
CA PHE A 129 16.78 8.56 6.48
C PHE A 129 15.84 7.50 7.04
N GLY A 130 16.43 6.34 7.37
CA GLY A 130 15.72 5.17 7.87
C GLY A 130 15.55 4.07 6.82
N ALA A 131 15.32 2.84 7.30
CA ALA A 131 15.09 1.64 6.47
C ALA A 131 13.89 0.83 7.00
N GLY A 132 12.88 1.50 7.55
CA GLY A 132 11.62 0.88 7.99
C GLY A 132 10.61 0.76 6.85
N GLY A 133 9.40 0.27 7.16
CA GLY A 133 8.35 0.04 6.17
C GLY A 133 7.99 1.27 5.33
N ALA A 134 7.91 2.46 5.94
CA ALA A 134 7.65 3.70 5.20
C ALA A 134 8.80 4.07 4.26
N ALA A 135 10.06 3.99 4.73
CA ALA A 135 11.23 4.24 3.90
C ALA A 135 11.28 3.27 2.71
N ARG A 136 10.98 1.98 2.94
CA ARG A 136 10.89 0.96 1.91
C ARG A 136 9.84 1.32 0.83
N ALA A 137 8.63 1.66 1.25
CA ALA A 137 7.56 2.04 0.33
C ALA A 137 7.90 3.28 -0.50
N VAL A 138 8.40 4.32 0.17
CA VAL A 138 8.79 5.58 -0.48
C VAL A 138 9.95 5.37 -1.43
N SER A 139 10.99 4.62 -1.04
CA SER A 139 12.17 4.39 -1.88
C SER A 139 11.84 3.59 -3.14
N VAL A 140 10.98 2.57 -3.04
CA VAL A 140 10.52 1.82 -4.23
C VAL A 140 9.77 2.73 -5.20
N GLU A 141 8.83 3.52 -4.73
CA GLU A 141 8.07 4.44 -5.61
C GLU A 141 8.92 5.58 -6.18
N LEU A 142 9.91 6.06 -5.43
CA LEU A 142 10.91 7.01 -5.95
C LEU A 142 11.73 6.36 -7.06
N GLY A 143 12.17 5.12 -6.88
CA GLY A 143 12.87 4.35 -7.90
C GLY A 143 12.03 4.18 -9.17
N LEU A 144 10.77 3.75 -9.04
CA LEU A 144 9.81 3.64 -10.14
C LEU A 144 9.51 5.01 -10.81
N SER A 145 9.70 6.12 -10.09
CA SER A 145 9.54 7.47 -10.61
C SER A 145 10.81 8.03 -11.27
N GLY A 146 11.88 7.24 -11.38
CA GLY A 146 13.08 7.58 -12.15
C GLY A 146 14.08 8.45 -11.39
N VAL A 147 14.17 8.40 -10.06
CA VAL A 147 15.30 9.02 -9.33
C VAL A 147 16.61 8.36 -9.78
N SER A 148 17.69 9.15 -9.88
CA SER A 148 18.98 8.66 -10.36
C SER A 148 19.79 7.92 -9.29
N GLU A 149 19.55 8.23 -8.01
CA GLU A 149 20.29 7.64 -6.89
C GLU A 149 19.50 7.76 -5.59
N ILE A 150 19.51 6.71 -4.77
CA ILE A 150 18.98 6.75 -3.40
C ILE A 150 20.09 6.36 -2.43
N ILE A 151 20.49 7.30 -1.56
CA ILE A 151 21.48 7.09 -0.51
C ILE A 151 20.71 6.74 0.76
N VAL A 152 20.86 5.52 1.24
CA VAL A 152 20.17 5.05 2.47
C VAL A 152 21.05 5.32 3.68
N ILE A 153 20.50 6.06 4.65
CA ILE A 153 21.15 6.40 5.91
C ILE A 153 20.34 5.76 7.05
N ASN A 154 20.90 4.73 7.70
CA ASN A 154 20.18 4.01 8.75
C ASN A 154 21.09 3.66 9.93
N ARG A 155 20.55 3.73 11.17
CA ARG A 155 21.29 3.40 12.39
C ARG A 155 21.74 1.92 12.42
N THR A 156 20.91 1.01 11.92
CA THR A 156 21.21 -0.42 11.81
C THR A 156 21.66 -0.70 10.38
N GLU A 157 22.95 -0.96 10.19
CA GLU A 157 23.58 -1.12 8.89
C GLU A 157 22.93 -2.26 8.07
N SER A 158 22.69 -3.44 8.68
CA SER A 158 22.07 -4.57 7.99
C SER A 158 20.70 -4.22 7.39
N ARG A 159 19.85 -3.49 8.12
CA ARG A 159 18.55 -3.04 7.59
C ARG A 159 18.70 -2.03 6.45
N GLY A 160 19.73 -1.19 6.52
CA GLY A 160 20.06 -0.27 5.43
C GLY A 160 20.47 -1.06 4.18
N GLN A 161 21.31 -2.07 4.34
CA GLN A 161 21.75 -2.93 3.26
C GLN A 161 20.59 -3.72 2.64
N ASP A 162 19.70 -4.31 3.46
CA ASP A 162 18.48 -5.00 2.97
C ASP A 162 17.63 -4.11 2.07
N LEU A 163 17.52 -2.81 2.41
CA LEU A 163 16.81 -1.86 1.58
C LEU A 163 17.54 -1.55 0.27
N VAL A 164 18.87 -1.37 0.32
CA VAL A 164 19.70 -1.13 -0.88
C VAL A 164 19.63 -2.33 -1.83
N ASP A 165 19.74 -3.55 -1.31
CA ASP A 165 19.67 -4.78 -2.10
C ASP A 165 18.30 -4.94 -2.76
N LEU A 166 17.23 -4.64 -2.02
CA LEU A 166 15.88 -4.57 -2.59
C LEU A 166 15.81 -3.61 -3.76
N LEU A 167 16.26 -2.37 -3.57
CA LEU A 167 16.18 -1.32 -4.59
C LEU A 167 17.00 -1.67 -5.83
N ASN A 168 18.18 -2.20 -5.66
CA ASN A 168 19.03 -2.64 -6.77
C ASN A 168 18.35 -3.76 -7.57
N ASN A 169 17.73 -4.73 -6.90
CA ASN A 169 16.99 -5.79 -7.57
C ASN A 169 15.74 -5.28 -8.30
N CYS A 170 15.07 -4.25 -7.76
CA CYS A 170 13.90 -3.64 -8.37
C CYS A 170 14.25 -2.80 -9.60
N LEU A 171 15.31 -1.99 -9.50
CA LEU A 171 15.68 -1.02 -10.54
C LEU A 171 16.38 -1.69 -11.74
N LEU A 172 17.01 -2.85 -11.56
CA LEU A 172 17.59 -3.65 -12.65
C LEU A 172 16.51 -4.21 -13.62
N TYR A 173 15.28 -4.37 -13.16
CA TYR A 173 14.15 -4.77 -14.01
C TYR A 173 13.52 -3.60 -14.78
N THR A 174 13.83 -2.36 -14.45
CA THR A 174 13.30 -1.15 -15.12
C THR A 174 14.27 -0.55 -16.15
N SER A 175 15.42 -1.15 -16.37
CA SER A 175 16.28 -0.76 -17.51
C SER A 175 15.56 -1.15 -18.81
N PRO A 176 15.35 -0.22 -19.75
CA PRO A 176 14.82 -0.57 -21.06
C PRO A 176 15.71 -1.64 -21.69
N SER A 177 15.09 -2.75 -22.11
CA SER A 177 15.78 -3.80 -22.88
C SER A 177 16.52 -3.14 -24.04
N PRO A 178 17.79 -3.48 -24.33
CA PRO A 178 18.49 -2.98 -25.50
C PRO A 178 18.03 -3.70 -26.78
N ARG A 179 16.74 -3.67 -27.03
CA ARG A 179 16.13 -4.15 -28.27
C ARG A 179 15.16 -3.09 -28.74
N ASP A 180 15.67 -2.01 -29.24
CA ASP A 180 15.06 -1.16 -30.24
C ASP A 180 16.12 -0.12 -30.65
N SER A 181 17.10 -0.59 -31.41
CA SER A 181 17.96 0.23 -32.27
C SER A 181 18.02 -0.43 -33.62
#